data_4777989723ecaa901e20486f3d60aec7
#
_entry.id   4777989723ecaa901e20486f3d60aec7
#
_cell.length_a   1.000
_cell.length_b   1.000
_cell.length_c   1.000
_cell.angle_alpha   90.00
_cell.angle_beta   90.00
_cell.angle_gamma   90.00
#
_symmetry.space_group_name_H-M   'P 1'
#
loop_
_entity.id
_entity.type
_entity.pdbx_description
1 polymer ?
#
loop_
_entity_poly.entity_id
_entity_poly.type
_entity_poly.pdbx_seq_one_letter_code
_entity_poly.pdbx_strand_id
1 'polypeptide(L)'
;MPSKPTVLHLGDPIKYNQDFYHTEFESRFHVIQATETDRESFIQVLKSEKYGEFSALFRPHFQTGGFMGQWDTELISYLPRSVRIFASAGAGFNWADVDTLGQHKIWYSNGAGASDEAVSDTALYMILSVFRNFTHSQLAARTADPEIFTATHKLIATISHNPRGHILGVVGFGNISKKLAFKAYMALGMNIHYFDIVRADRKEEEELQATYHETLEDLLKVADCVTLHTPLNRHTQDLIDEKAFSLMKPGSRIVNTARGQVVNEDALIHALESGHISAAALDVHYNEPQVSPKLASMENVTLTTHIGGGALDTRINFELNAMKNIIQVVGPNGELIGEPLTPVNRQAFERST
;
A
#
# COMPACT_ATOMS: atom_id res chain seq x y z
N MET A 1 26.27 -33.37 -6.63
CA MET A 1 26.13 -31.91 -6.52
C MET A 1 25.45 -31.66 -5.21
N PRO A 2 25.81 -30.64 -4.43
CA PRO A 2 25.03 -30.29 -3.25
C PRO A 2 23.58 -30.04 -3.67
N SER A 3 22.62 -30.43 -2.83
CA SER A 3 21.20 -30.20 -3.10
C SER A 3 20.92 -28.70 -3.06
N LYS A 4 20.18 -28.20 -4.06
CA LYS A 4 19.74 -26.78 -4.05
C LYS A 4 18.93 -26.47 -2.79
N PRO A 5 19.08 -25.28 -2.19
CA PRO A 5 18.22 -24.87 -1.07
C PRO A 5 16.75 -24.80 -1.51
N THR A 6 15.88 -25.17 -0.57
CA THR A 6 14.41 -25.20 -0.83
C THR A 6 13.80 -23.85 -0.59
N VAL A 7 12.85 -23.47 -1.44
CA VAL A 7 11.99 -22.29 -1.32
C VAL A 7 10.53 -22.75 -1.24
N LEU A 8 9.81 -22.37 -0.22
CA LEU A 8 8.39 -22.66 -0.07
C LEU A 8 7.56 -21.57 -0.73
N HIS A 9 6.88 -21.90 -1.83
CA HIS A 9 6.05 -20.99 -2.60
C HIS A 9 4.62 -20.99 -2.07
N LEU A 10 4.10 -19.81 -1.77
CA LEU A 10 2.76 -19.56 -1.25
C LEU A 10 1.90 -18.86 -2.31
N GLY A 11 0.74 -19.41 -2.62
CA GLY A 11 -0.19 -18.84 -3.59
C GLY A 11 -0.04 -19.41 -5.00
N ASP A 12 -0.50 -18.67 -6.01
CA ASP A 12 -0.50 -19.11 -7.40
C ASP A 12 0.90 -19.26 -7.99
N PRO A 13 1.10 -20.15 -8.97
CA PRO A 13 2.35 -20.27 -9.71
C PRO A 13 2.76 -18.96 -10.40
N ILE A 14 4.06 -18.80 -10.66
CA ILE A 14 4.59 -17.71 -11.49
C ILE A 14 3.90 -17.68 -12.84
N LYS A 15 3.49 -16.52 -13.29
CA LYS A 15 2.66 -16.36 -14.48
C LYS A 15 3.33 -15.51 -15.57
N TYR A 16 4.05 -14.46 -15.18
CA TYR A 16 4.54 -13.46 -16.12
C TYR A 16 6.05 -13.56 -16.38
N ASN A 17 6.85 -13.90 -15.38
CA ASN A 17 8.31 -13.95 -15.49
C ASN A 17 8.85 -15.37 -15.65
N GLN A 18 8.24 -16.18 -16.53
CA GLN A 18 8.58 -17.60 -16.71
C GLN A 18 10.05 -17.82 -17.08
N ASP A 19 10.59 -17.02 -18.01
CA ASP A 19 11.98 -17.16 -18.44
C ASP A 19 12.95 -16.94 -17.27
N PHE A 20 12.78 -15.84 -16.52
CA PHE A 20 13.60 -15.55 -15.34
C PHE A 20 13.42 -16.60 -14.25
N TYR A 21 12.19 -17.08 -14.05
CA TYR A 21 11.89 -18.13 -13.09
C TYR A 21 12.65 -19.42 -13.42
N HIS A 22 12.58 -19.90 -14.64
CA HIS A 22 13.25 -21.17 -15.04
C HIS A 22 14.77 -21.03 -15.16
N THR A 23 15.28 -19.93 -15.73
CA THR A 23 16.71 -19.78 -16.00
C THR A 23 17.49 -19.30 -14.78
N GLU A 24 16.94 -18.40 -13.97
CA GLU A 24 17.65 -17.79 -12.85
C GLU A 24 17.20 -18.31 -11.48
N PHE A 25 15.90 -18.52 -11.27
CA PHE A 25 15.39 -18.87 -9.96
C PHE A 25 15.43 -20.39 -9.71
N GLU A 26 14.82 -21.21 -10.55
CA GLU A 26 14.87 -22.68 -10.42
C GLU A 26 16.26 -23.26 -10.67
N SER A 27 17.14 -22.55 -11.40
CA SER A 27 18.53 -22.96 -11.52
C SER A 27 19.27 -22.97 -10.16
N ARG A 28 18.86 -22.11 -9.22
CA ARG A 28 19.46 -21.90 -7.90
C ARG A 28 18.71 -22.62 -6.78
N PHE A 29 17.39 -22.74 -6.88
CA PHE A 29 16.51 -23.21 -5.82
C PHE A 29 15.67 -24.42 -6.23
N HIS A 30 15.35 -25.25 -5.24
CA HIS A 30 14.29 -26.24 -5.35
C HIS A 30 12.99 -25.61 -4.84
N VAL A 31 12.00 -25.38 -5.70
CA VAL A 31 10.75 -24.72 -5.33
C VAL A 31 9.69 -25.76 -4.99
N ILE A 32 9.11 -25.67 -3.81
CA ILE A 32 7.97 -26.49 -3.37
C ILE A 32 6.76 -25.59 -3.26
N GLN A 33 5.67 -25.96 -3.93
CA GLN A 33 4.39 -25.26 -3.81
C GLN A 33 3.65 -25.71 -2.56
N ALA A 34 3.29 -24.77 -1.68
CA ALA A 34 2.38 -25.05 -0.56
C ALA A 34 0.97 -25.35 -1.07
N THR A 35 0.33 -26.35 -0.51
CA THR A 35 -0.99 -26.86 -0.96
C THR A 35 -2.11 -26.56 0.03
N GLU A 36 -1.78 -26.06 1.19
CA GLU A 36 -2.74 -25.70 2.25
C GLU A 36 -3.56 -24.48 1.86
N THR A 37 -4.81 -24.45 2.29
CA THR A 37 -5.79 -23.40 1.96
C THR A 37 -6.27 -22.62 3.18
N ASP A 38 -5.80 -22.97 4.38
CA ASP A 38 -6.16 -22.34 5.64
C ASP A 38 -4.99 -22.34 6.64
N ARG A 39 -5.12 -21.54 7.69
CA ARG A 39 -4.09 -21.38 8.73
C ARG A 39 -3.81 -22.65 9.49
N GLU A 40 -4.87 -23.37 9.90
CA GLU A 40 -4.75 -24.56 10.76
C GLU A 40 -3.99 -25.67 10.04
N SER A 41 -4.38 -25.97 8.81
CA SER A 41 -3.69 -26.97 7.97
C SER A 41 -2.22 -26.57 7.73
N PHE A 42 -1.92 -25.28 7.52
CA PHE A 42 -0.55 -24.80 7.34
C PHE A 42 0.30 -24.98 8.62
N ILE A 43 -0.25 -24.66 9.79
CA ILE A 43 0.43 -24.91 11.08
C ILE A 43 0.72 -26.40 11.28
N GLN A 44 -0.23 -27.28 10.94
CA GLN A 44 -0.04 -28.74 11.07
C GLN A 44 1.08 -29.26 10.17
N VAL A 45 1.19 -28.78 8.94
CA VAL A 45 2.28 -29.20 8.04
C VAL A 45 3.64 -28.64 8.46
N LEU A 46 3.71 -27.46 9.04
CA LEU A 46 4.94 -26.95 9.65
C LEU A 46 5.37 -27.82 10.87
N LYS A 47 4.43 -28.14 11.76
CA LYS A 47 4.68 -29.02 12.93
C LYS A 47 5.12 -30.43 12.55
N SER A 48 4.59 -30.97 11.48
CA SER A 48 4.93 -32.30 10.98
C SER A 48 6.16 -32.34 10.08
N GLU A 49 6.78 -31.20 9.86
CA GLU A 49 7.94 -31.03 8.95
C GLU A 49 7.69 -31.58 7.52
N LYS A 50 6.42 -31.54 7.04
CA LYS A 50 6.02 -32.06 5.72
C LYS A 50 6.90 -31.52 4.57
N TYR A 51 7.31 -30.26 4.65
CA TYR A 51 8.15 -29.60 3.64
C TYR A 51 9.65 -29.71 3.92
N GLY A 52 10.03 -30.33 5.06
CA GLY A 52 11.43 -30.39 5.52
C GLY A 52 12.01 -28.99 5.77
N GLU A 53 13.34 -28.91 5.68
CA GLU A 53 14.05 -27.62 5.81
C GLU A 53 13.91 -26.81 4.51
N PHE A 54 13.56 -25.52 4.65
CA PHE A 54 13.53 -24.56 3.54
C PHE A 54 14.14 -23.23 3.97
N SER A 55 14.72 -22.51 3.01
CA SER A 55 15.50 -21.30 3.26
C SER A 55 14.73 -20.00 3.00
N ALA A 56 13.61 -20.06 2.29
CA ALA A 56 12.80 -18.89 1.98
C ALA A 56 11.31 -19.21 1.90
N LEU A 57 10.50 -18.22 2.29
CA LEU A 57 9.09 -18.12 1.96
C LEU A 57 8.94 -17.17 0.76
N PHE A 58 8.19 -17.61 -0.24
CA PHE A 58 8.02 -16.92 -1.51
C PHE A 58 6.54 -16.70 -1.80
N ARG A 59 6.07 -15.46 -1.68
CA ARG A 59 4.69 -15.06 -1.96
C ARG A 59 4.68 -13.98 -3.04
N PRO A 60 4.77 -14.36 -4.35
CA PRO A 60 4.93 -13.42 -5.45
C PRO A 60 3.64 -12.67 -5.84
N HIS A 61 2.48 -13.11 -5.34
CA HIS A 61 1.18 -12.52 -5.70
C HIS A 61 0.48 -11.91 -4.50
N PHE A 62 -0.06 -10.71 -4.68
CA PHE A 62 -0.80 -10.03 -3.63
C PHE A 62 -2.16 -10.72 -3.32
N GLN A 63 -2.85 -11.20 -4.36
CA GLN A 63 -4.20 -11.76 -4.25
C GLN A 63 -4.23 -13.19 -3.71
N THR A 64 -3.12 -13.92 -3.74
CA THR A 64 -3.05 -15.32 -3.35
C THR A 64 -1.93 -15.58 -2.35
N GLY A 65 -1.93 -16.75 -1.71
CA GLY A 65 -0.94 -17.11 -0.70
C GLY A 65 -1.12 -16.37 0.64
N GLY A 66 -2.29 -15.76 0.88
CA GLY A 66 -2.61 -15.06 2.12
C GLY A 66 -3.62 -15.80 3.02
N PHE A 67 -3.92 -17.05 2.72
CA PHE A 67 -4.91 -17.86 3.44
C PHE A 67 -4.56 -18.12 4.92
N MET A 68 -3.30 -17.94 5.33
CA MET A 68 -2.87 -18.05 6.74
C MET A 68 -3.33 -16.87 7.61
N GLY A 69 -3.86 -15.79 7.00
CA GLY A 69 -4.23 -14.59 7.72
C GLY A 69 -3.02 -13.86 8.31
N GLN A 70 -3.11 -13.50 9.61
CA GLN A 70 -2.04 -12.80 10.31
C GLN A 70 -0.83 -13.73 10.55
N TRP A 71 0.35 -13.28 10.12
CA TRP A 71 1.63 -13.89 10.48
C TRP A 71 2.12 -13.33 11.80
N ASP A 72 1.62 -13.92 12.87
CA ASP A 72 1.92 -13.56 14.25
C ASP A 72 3.04 -14.42 14.86
N THR A 73 3.37 -14.14 16.11
CA THR A 73 4.39 -14.88 16.87
C THR A 73 4.13 -16.39 16.88
N GLU A 74 2.85 -16.84 16.96
CA GLU A 74 2.51 -18.25 16.96
C GLU A 74 2.97 -18.91 15.65
N LEU A 75 2.49 -18.40 14.50
CA LEU A 75 2.80 -18.99 13.20
C LEU A 75 4.30 -18.94 12.89
N ILE A 76 4.94 -17.82 13.20
CA ILE A 76 6.39 -17.64 12.98
C ILE A 76 7.21 -18.63 13.81
N SER A 77 6.76 -18.98 15.02
CA SER A 77 7.48 -19.91 15.90
C SER A 77 7.63 -21.32 15.33
N TYR A 78 6.78 -21.71 14.37
CA TYR A 78 6.84 -23.04 13.73
C TYR A 78 7.73 -23.06 12.47
N LEU A 79 8.28 -21.91 12.05
CA LEU A 79 9.17 -21.87 10.89
C LEU A 79 10.50 -22.59 11.20
N PRO A 80 11.05 -23.35 10.24
CA PRO A 80 12.37 -23.93 10.37
C PRO A 80 13.45 -22.88 10.60
N ARG A 81 14.47 -23.24 11.39
CA ARG A 81 15.61 -22.33 11.66
C ARG A 81 16.46 -22.03 10.40
N SER A 82 16.28 -22.78 9.35
CA SER A 82 16.89 -22.58 8.05
C SER A 82 16.31 -21.41 7.25
N VAL A 83 15.13 -20.88 7.61
CA VAL A 83 14.51 -19.74 6.92
C VAL A 83 15.35 -18.48 7.09
N ARG A 84 15.66 -17.83 5.97
CA ARG A 84 16.45 -16.58 5.91
C ARG A 84 15.64 -15.37 5.51
N ILE A 85 14.60 -15.59 4.69
CA ILE A 85 13.78 -14.50 4.14
C ILE A 85 12.33 -14.93 3.93
N PHE A 86 11.42 -14.01 4.18
CA PHE A 86 10.06 -14.02 3.67
C PHE A 86 9.93 -12.89 2.63
N ALA A 87 9.92 -13.24 1.35
CA ALA A 87 9.73 -12.32 0.25
C ALA A 87 8.26 -12.30 -0.17
N SER A 88 7.60 -11.15 0.02
CA SER A 88 6.17 -11.00 -0.22
C SER A 88 5.85 -9.88 -1.20
N ALA A 89 4.86 -10.11 -2.05
CA ALA A 89 4.21 -9.08 -2.85
C ALA A 89 3.41 -8.09 -1.97
N GLY A 90 3.19 -6.89 -2.51
CA GLY A 90 2.49 -5.80 -1.83
C GLY A 90 3.43 -4.91 -1.03
N ALA A 91 3.16 -3.59 -1.05
CA ALA A 91 3.95 -2.63 -0.27
C ALA A 91 3.58 -2.67 1.23
N GLY A 92 2.29 -2.87 1.55
CA GLY A 92 1.83 -2.94 2.93
C GLY A 92 2.09 -4.30 3.57
N PHE A 93 2.39 -4.30 4.87
CA PHE A 93 2.79 -5.49 5.62
C PHE A 93 2.15 -5.59 7.02
N ASN A 94 1.07 -4.86 7.28
CA ASN A 94 0.36 -4.86 8.56
C ASN A 94 -0.19 -6.25 8.98
N TRP A 95 -0.19 -7.22 8.09
CA TRP A 95 -0.56 -8.62 8.30
C TRP A 95 0.61 -9.51 8.76
N ALA A 96 1.84 -9.00 8.82
CA ALA A 96 3.03 -9.74 9.23
C ALA A 96 3.72 -9.05 10.41
N ASP A 97 4.00 -9.81 11.47
CA ASP A 97 4.83 -9.37 12.60
C ASP A 97 6.30 -9.38 12.20
N VAL A 98 6.71 -8.27 11.57
CA VAL A 98 8.08 -8.10 11.06
C VAL A 98 9.12 -8.00 12.17
N ASP A 99 8.72 -7.60 13.38
CA ASP A 99 9.61 -7.55 14.55
C ASP A 99 9.93 -8.96 15.03
N THR A 100 8.92 -9.83 15.14
CA THR A 100 9.11 -11.25 15.47
C THR A 100 9.93 -11.97 14.40
N LEU A 101 9.68 -11.73 13.10
CA LEU A 101 10.54 -12.27 12.03
C LEU A 101 12.01 -11.84 12.22
N GLY A 102 12.24 -10.56 12.53
CA GLY A 102 13.58 -10.04 12.81
C GLY A 102 14.26 -10.70 14.02
N GLN A 103 13.53 -10.98 15.10
CA GLN A 103 14.02 -11.73 16.27
C GLN A 103 14.46 -13.16 15.90
N HIS A 104 13.76 -13.79 14.97
CA HIS A 104 14.11 -15.10 14.41
C HIS A 104 15.23 -15.04 13.34
N LYS A 105 15.80 -13.85 13.08
CA LYS A 105 16.80 -13.61 12.03
C LYS A 105 16.29 -13.93 10.62
N ILE A 106 15.01 -13.70 10.39
CA ILE A 106 14.34 -13.83 9.10
C ILE A 106 14.12 -12.43 8.52
N TRP A 107 14.70 -12.15 7.37
CA TRP A 107 14.42 -10.95 6.62
C TRP A 107 12.96 -10.95 6.14
N TYR A 108 12.30 -9.80 6.24
CA TYR A 108 11.05 -9.58 5.54
C TYR A 108 11.27 -8.54 4.44
N SER A 109 10.97 -8.92 3.20
CA SER A 109 10.95 -8.01 2.06
C SER A 109 9.55 -7.89 1.48
N ASN A 110 9.17 -6.67 1.15
CA ASN A 110 7.88 -6.35 0.54
C ASN A 110 8.01 -6.00 -0.94
N GLY A 111 6.88 -5.68 -1.57
CA GLY A 111 6.81 -5.25 -2.96
C GLY A 111 7.09 -3.77 -3.21
N ALA A 112 7.86 -3.10 -2.34
CA ALA A 112 8.19 -1.68 -2.53
C ALA A 112 8.86 -1.46 -3.89
N GLY A 113 8.53 -0.37 -4.55
CA GLY A 113 8.98 -0.06 -5.90
C GLY A 113 8.13 -0.68 -7.02
N ALA A 114 7.50 -1.83 -6.78
CA ALA A 114 6.78 -2.56 -7.82
C ALA A 114 5.40 -1.98 -8.16
N SER A 115 4.74 -1.31 -7.20
CA SER A 115 3.41 -0.73 -7.38
C SER A 115 3.38 0.81 -7.36
N ASP A 116 4.53 1.45 -7.23
CA ASP A 116 4.59 2.90 -6.96
C ASP A 116 3.94 3.73 -8.08
N GLU A 117 4.14 3.34 -9.34
CA GLU A 117 3.50 4.02 -10.48
C GLU A 117 1.98 3.85 -10.44
N ALA A 118 1.49 2.62 -10.31
CA ALA A 118 0.06 2.33 -10.34
C ALA A 118 -0.68 3.02 -9.19
N VAL A 119 -0.14 2.99 -7.97
CA VAL A 119 -0.77 3.65 -6.81
C VAL A 119 -0.74 5.17 -6.96
N SER A 120 0.37 5.74 -7.45
CA SER A 120 0.45 7.18 -7.68
C SER A 120 -0.50 7.66 -8.79
N ASP A 121 -0.74 6.86 -9.84
CA ASP A 121 -1.73 7.15 -10.88
C ASP A 121 -3.15 7.10 -10.33
N THR A 122 -3.48 6.10 -9.51
CA THR A 122 -4.77 6.01 -8.83
C THR A 122 -5.01 7.21 -7.91
N ALA A 123 -4.01 7.59 -7.11
CA ALA A 123 -4.10 8.76 -6.24
C ALA A 123 -4.28 10.06 -7.04
N LEU A 124 -3.60 10.21 -8.19
CA LEU A 124 -3.76 11.35 -9.09
C LEU A 124 -5.18 11.44 -9.67
N TYR A 125 -5.73 10.29 -10.11
CA TYR A 125 -7.15 10.21 -10.53
C TYR A 125 -8.09 10.62 -9.39
N MET A 126 -7.85 10.13 -8.17
CA MET A 126 -8.66 10.44 -7.01
C MET A 126 -8.62 11.92 -6.64
N ILE A 127 -7.45 12.57 -6.72
CA ILE A 127 -7.33 14.03 -6.56
C ILE A 127 -8.18 14.75 -7.60
N LEU A 128 -8.09 14.36 -8.87
CA LEU A 128 -8.95 14.95 -9.90
C LEU A 128 -10.43 14.71 -9.62
N SER A 129 -10.81 13.52 -9.16
CA SER A 129 -12.19 13.17 -8.87
C SER A 129 -12.80 14.04 -7.77
N VAL A 130 -12.07 14.28 -6.66
CA VAL A 130 -12.58 15.11 -5.55
C VAL A 130 -12.59 16.61 -5.89
N PHE A 131 -11.72 17.10 -6.76
CA PHE A 131 -11.76 18.47 -7.22
C PHE A 131 -12.86 18.74 -8.24
N ARG A 132 -13.15 17.76 -9.10
CA ARG A 132 -14.03 17.91 -10.26
C ARG A 132 -15.38 17.22 -10.08
N ASN A 133 -15.64 16.59 -8.94
CA ASN A 133 -16.86 15.84 -8.63
C ASN A 133 -17.21 14.79 -9.71
N PHE A 134 -16.18 14.05 -10.21
CA PHE A 134 -16.36 13.09 -11.29
C PHE A 134 -17.29 11.95 -10.90
N THR A 135 -17.25 11.47 -9.66
CA THR A 135 -18.15 10.39 -9.21
C THR A 135 -19.61 10.81 -9.29
N HIS A 136 -19.97 11.98 -8.78
CA HIS A 136 -21.32 12.51 -8.88
C HIS A 136 -21.78 12.60 -10.36
N SER A 137 -20.92 13.16 -11.23
CA SER A 137 -21.20 13.26 -12.66
C SER A 137 -21.39 11.88 -13.33
N GLN A 138 -20.54 10.90 -12.99
CA GLN A 138 -20.62 9.54 -13.52
C GLN A 138 -21.90 8.82 -13.08
N LEU A 139 -22.25 8.95 -11.79
CA LEU A 139 -23.48 8.37 -11.25
C LEU A 139 -24.71 8.95 -11.95
N ALA A 140 -24.78 10.26 -12.07
CA ALA A 140 -25.87 10.95 -12.76
C ALA A 140 -26.00 10.53 -14.24
N ALA A 141 -24.89 10.48 -14.97
CA ALA A 141 -24.90 10.07 -16.37
C ALA A 141 -25.36 8.60 -16.55
N ARG A 142 -25.04 7.72 -15.59
CA ARG A 142 -25.45 6.29 -15.61
C ARG A 142 -26.95 6.06 -15.36
N THR A 143 -27.68 7.05 -14.83
CA THR A 143 -29.15 6.96 -14.71
C THR A 143 -29.84 6.97 -16.07
N ALA A 144 -29.17 7.49 -17.11
CA ALA A 144 -29.74 7.76 -18.43
C ALA A 144 -31.00 8.69 -18.39
N ASP A 145 -31.17 9.43 -17.30
CA ASP A 145 -32.25 10.37 -17.08
C ASP A 145 -31.82 11.80 -17.49
N PRO A 146 -32.49 12.44 -18.48
CA PRO A 146 -32.10 13.75 -18.97
C PRO A 146 -32.33 14.88 -17.92
N GLU A 147 -33.26 14.71 -16.98
CA GLU A 147 -33.48 15.70 -15.92
C GLU A 147 -32.35 15.66 -14.90
N ILE A 148 -31.98 14.46 -14.43
CA ILE A 148 -30.84 14.25 -13.53
C ILE A 148 -29.55 14.71 -14.20
N PHE A 149 -29.32 14.37 -15.47
CA PHE A 149 -28.17 14.82 -16.24
C PHE A 149 -28.08 16.36 -16.24
N THR A 150 -29.17 17.03 -16.58
CA THR A 150 -29.21 18.49 -16.72
C THR A 150 -29.02 19.18 -15.37
N ALA A 151 -29.66 18.67 -14.32
CA ALA A 151 -29.51 19.20 -12.96
C ALA A 151 -28.06 19.07 -12.46
N THR A 152 -27.47 17.89 -12.61
CA THR A 152 -26.09 17.61 -12.20
C THR A 152 -25.07 18.43 -13.00
N HIS A 153 -25.27 18.57 -14.33
CA HIS A 153 -24.40 19.42 -15.16
C HIS A 153 -24.35 20.87 -14.64
N LYS A 154 -25.51 21.45 -14.29
CA LYS A 154 -25.58 22.79 -13.72
C LYS A 154 -24.92 22.88 -12.35
N LEU A 155 -25.20 21.93 -11.47
CA LEU A 155 -24.66 21.92 -10.10
C LEU A 155 -23.14 21.81 -10.11
N ILE A 156 -22.58 20.85 -10.83
CA ILE A 156 -21.12 20.59 -10.84
C ILE A 156 -20.34 21.82 -11.33
N ALA A 157 -20.88 22.57 -12.26
CA ALA A 157 -20.25 23.81 -12.74
C ALA A 157 -20.09 24.89 -11.65
N THR A 158 -20.87 24.80 -10.56
CA THR A 158 -20.83 25.78 -9.45
C THR A 158 -20.02 25.33 -8.24
N ILE A 159 -19.72 24.03 -8.12
CA ILE A 159 -19.02 23.45 -6.94
C ILE A 159 -17.66 22.85 -7.25
N SER A 160 -17.35 22.61 -8.53
CA SER A 160 -16.06 22.03 -8.94
C SER A 160 -14.96 23.09 -9.02
N HIS A 161 -13.73 22.65 -8.73
CA HIS A 161 -12.53 23.48 -8.82
C HIS A 161 -11.47 22.83 -9.72
N ASN A 162 -10.57 23.63 -10.27
CA ASN A 162 -9.35 23.12 -10.86
C ASN A 162 -8.30 22.94 -9.77
N PRO A 163 -7.50 21.84 -9.77
CA PRO A 163 -6.46 21.63 -8.77
C PRO A 163 -5.33 22.67 -8.78
N ARG A 164 -5.10 23.32 -9.92
CA ARG A 164 -4.00 24.28 -10.10
C ARG A 164 -3.97 25.37 -9.02
N GLY A 165 -2.78 25.56 -8.43
CA GLY A 165 -2.55 26.59 -7.40
C GLY A 165 -3.01 26.17 -5.98
N HIS A 166 -3.77 25.08 -5.83
CA HIS A 166 -4.14 24.55 -4.53
C HIS A 166 -2.98 23.77 -3.90
N ILE A 167 -3.00 23.68 -2.57
CA ILE A 167 -1.99 22.95 -1.79
C ILE A 167 -2.42 21.48 -1.66
N LEU A 168 -1.57 20.56 -2.17
CA LEU A 168 -1.66 19.14 -1.87
C LEU A 168 -0.85 18.84 -0.62
N GLY A 169 -1.52 18.51 0.48
CA GLY A 169 -0.92 18.05 1.72
C GLY A 169 -0.67 16.55 1.69
N VAL A 170 0.58 16.13 1.67
CA VAL A 170 1.00 14.73 1.57
C VAL A 170 1.40 14.22 2.94
N VAL A 171 0.68 13.24 3.48
CA VAL A 171 0.97 12.60 4.77
C VAL A 171 1.68 11.28 4.53
N GLY A 172 2.96 11.24 4.87
CA GLY A 172 3.90 10.17 4.48
C GLY A 172 4.58 10.47 3.14
N PHE A 173 5.92 10.65 3.14
CA PHE A 173 6.67 11.10 1.97
C PHE A 173 7.65 10.03 1.46
N GLY A 174 7.12 8.82 1.22
CA GLY A 174 7.83 7.67 0.66
C GLY A 174 7.81 7.62 -0.87
N ASN A 175 8.17 6.45 -1.44
CA ASN A 175 8.31 6.28 -2.90
C ASN A 175 7.03 6.61 -3.69
N ILE A 176 5.87 6.12 -3.25
CA ILE A 176 4.57 6.35 -3.92
C ILE A 176 4.23 7.84 -3.91
N SER A 177 4.32 8.46 -2.75
CA SER A 177 3.94 9.86 -2.59
C SER A 177 4.90 10.82 -3.29
N LYS A 178 6.19 10.52 -3.40
CA LYS A 178 7.15 11.30 -4.20
C LYS A 178 6.79 11.27 -5.69
N LYS A 179 6.39 10.10 -6.22
CA LYS A 179 5.88 9.99 -7.60
C LYS A 179 4.58 10.77 -7.80
N LEU A 180 3.66 10.67 -6.85
CA LEU A 180 2.42 11.46 -6.87
C LEU A 180 2.71 12.97 -6.81
N ALA A 181 3.60 13.40 -5.92
CA ALA A 181 4.00 14.80 -5.80
C ALA A 181 4.54 15.35 -7.12
N PHE A 182 5.44 14.60 -7.77
CA PHE A 182 5.94 14.97 -9.10
C PHE A 182 4.80 15.08 -10.14
N LYS A 183 3.91 14.07 -10.20
CA LYS A 183 2.78 14.05 -11.14
C LYS A 183 1.79 15.21 -10.86
N ALA A 184 1.44 15.46 -9.60
CA ALA A 184 0.52 16.53 -9.21
C ALA A 184 1.11 17.93 -9.47
N TYR A 185 2.40 18.13 -9.20
CA TYR A 185 3.09 19.36 -9.52
C TYR A 185 3.14 19.59 -11.04
N MET A 186 3.64 18.62 -11.81
CA MET A 186 3.87 18.77 -13.24
C MET A 186 2.57 18.82 -14.06
N ALA A 187 1.62 17.92 -13.78
CA ALA A 187 0.39 17.80 -14.58
C ALA A 187 -0.72 18.73 -14.10
N LEU A 188 -0.88 18.90 -12.79
CA LEU A 188 -1.99 19.64 -12.22
C LEU A 188 -1.59 21.04 -11.74
N GLY A 189 -0.30 21.35 -11.61
CA GLY A 189 0.20 22.63 -11.12
C GLY A 189 -0.19 22.89 -9.66
N MET A 190 -0.23 21.84 -8.84
CA MET A 190 -0.48 21.95 -7.39
C MET A 190 0.81 22.33 -6.66
N ASN A 191 0.66 23.01 -5.51
CA ASN A 191 1.75 23.26 -4.59
C ASN A 191 1.89 22.06 -3.64
N ILE A 192 3.09 21.50 -3.53
CA ILE A 192 3.32 20.28 -2.75
C ILE A 192 3.79 20.65 -1.36
N HIS A 193 3.02 20.28 -0.35
CA HIS A 193 3.38 20.35 1.07
C HIS A 193 3.35 18.94 1.65
N TYR A 194 4.25 18.62 2.59
CA TYR A 194 4.27 17.28 3.17
C TYR A 194 4.63 17.26 4.65
N PHE A 195 4.19 16.19 5.30
CA PHE A 195 4.61 15.78 6.63
C PHE A 195 5.06 14.31 6.57
N ASP A 196 6.19 14.03 7.17
CA ASP A 196 6.68 12.69 7.45
C ASP A 196 7.49 12.72 8.75
N ILE A 197 7.61 11.58 9.43
CA ILE A 197 8.46 11.42 10.63
C ILE A 197 9.95 11.54 10.31
N VAL A 198 10.32 11.35 9.05
CA VAL A 198 11.66 11.56 8.50
C VAL A 198 11.56 12.58 7.39
N ARG A 199 12.21 13.73 7.57
CA ARG A 199 12.27 14.74 6.52
C ARG A 199 13.05 14.22 5.31
N ALA A 200 12.54 14.44 4.12
CA ALA A 200 13.25 14.18 2.86
C ALA A 200 14.55 14.98 2.77
N ASP A 201 15.48 14.53 1.97
CA ASP A 201 16.68 15.32 1.77
C ASP A 201 16.38 16.59 0.95
N ARG A 202 17.28 17.58 1.08
CA ARG A 202 17.09 18.88 0.47
C ARG A 202 17.01 18.81 -1.08
N LYS A 203 17.70 17.87 -1.67
CA LYS A 203 17.69 17.70 -3.13
C LYS A 203 16.33 17.21 -3.61
N GLU A 204 15.75 16.24 -2.90
CA GLU A 204 14.40 15.74 -3.18
C GLU A 204 13.34 16.84 -3.01
N GLU A 205 13.43 17.66 -1.94
CA GLU A 205 12.54 18.80 -1.73
C GLU A 205 12.63 19.82 -2.89
N GLU A 206 13.85 20.13 -3.34
CA GLU A 206 14.09 21.08 -4.44
C GLU A 206 13.57 20.51 -5.78
N GLU A 207 13.81 19.23 -6.07
CA GLU A 207 13.34 18.58 -7.30
C GLU A 207 11.80 18.50 -7.39
N LEU A 208 11.15 18.28 -6.26
CA LEU A 208 9.70 18.15 -6.18
C LEU A 208 8.99 19.47 -5.83
N GLN A 209 9.75 20.56 -5.61
CA GLN A 209 9.24 21.84 -5.12
C GLN A 209 8.35 21.64 -3.86
N ALA A 210 8.79 20.74 -2.96
CA ALA A 210 8.02 20.32 -1.82
C ALA A 210 8.38 21.12 -0.54
N THR A 211 7.35 21.52 0.21
CA THR A 211 7.49 22.22 1.49
C THR A 211 7.25 21.26 2.64
N TYR A 212 8.26 21.07 3.51
CA TYR A 212 8.15 20.25 4.71
C TYR A 212 7.39 20.97 5.83
N HIS A 213 6.58 20.23 6.58
CA HIS A 213 5.95 20.64 7.83
C HIS A 213 6.45 19.77 8.98
N GLU A 214 6.83 20.38 10.11
CA GLU A 214 7.34 19.67 11.28
C GLU A 214 6.25 18.86 12.00
N THR A 215 4.98 19.26 11.85
CA THR A 215 3.84 18.58 12.47
C THR A 215 2.75 18.29 11.43
N LEU A 216 2.00 17.21 11.66
CA LEU A 216 0.80 16.91 10.88
C LEU A 216 -0.23 18.08 10.98
N GLU A 217 -0.38 18.64 12.16
CA GLU A 217 -1.33 19.73 12.42
C GLU A 217 -1.03 20.98 11.56
N ASP A 218 0.24 21.33 11.36
CA ASP A 218 0.60 22.46 10.52
C ASP A 218 0.34 22.20 9.04
N LEU A 219 0.55 20.95 8.58
CA LEU A 219 0.18 20.55 7.23
C LEU A 219 -1.34 20.63 7.01
N LEU A 220 -2.14 20.10 7.95
CA LEU A 220 -3.60 20.06 7.84
C LEU A 220 -4.23 21.47 7.75
N LYS A 221 -3.69 22.45 8.47
CA LYS A 221 -4.18 23.84 8.46
C LYS A 221 -4.02 24.54 7.11
N VAL A 222 -3.07 24.11 6.29
CA VAL A 222 -2.75 24.79 5.01
C VAL A 222 -3.21 24.02 3.78
N ALA A 223 -3.44 22.70 3.89
CA ALA A 223 -3.79 21.85 2.78
C ALA A 223 -5.21 22.10 2.25
N ASP A 224 -5.38 22.15 0.93
CA ASP A 224 -6.67 22.18 0.25
C ASP A 224 -7.16 20.76 -0.11
N CYS A 225 -6.22 19.82 -0.24
CA CYS A 225 -6.47 18.40 -0.40
C CYS A 225 -5.40 17.64 0.38
N VAL A 226 -5.80 16.70 1.25
CA VAL A 226 -4.89 15.84 2.00
C VAL A 226 -4.87 14.47 1.34
N THR A 227 -3.68 13.91 1.09
CA THR A 227 -3.50 12.55 0.56
C THR A 227 -2.63 11.71 1.50
N LEU A 228 -3.08 10.48 1.77
CA LEU A 228 -2.48 9.62 2.79
C LEU A 228 -1.64 8.51 2.16
N HIS A 229 -0.39 8.38 2.63
CA HIS A 229 0.60 7.42 2.14
C HIS A 229 1.40 6.77 3.28
N THR A 230 0.87 6.77 4.50
CA THR A 230 1.49 6.14 5.66
C THR A 230 1.14 4.67 5.76
N PRO A 231 2.05 3.79 6.25
CA PRO A 231 1.68 2.43 6.61
C PRO A 231 0.71 2.42 7.80
N LEU A 232 -0.10 1.37 7.90
CA LEU A 232 -0.93 1.15 9.09
C LEU A 232 -0.10 0.49 10.20
N ASN A 233 -0.06 1.14 11.35
CA ASN A 233 0.52 0.62 12.59
C ASN A 233 -0.14 1.30 13.80
N ARG A 234 0.28 0.96 15.03
CA ARG A 234 -0.28 1.54 16.27
C ARG A 234 -0.22 3.09 16.37
N HIS A 235 0.65 3.74 15.60
CA HIS A 235 0.82 5.19 15.63
C HIS A 235 0.07 5.90 14.51
N THR A 236 -0.40 5.14 13.51
CA THR A 236 -1.10 5.67 12.33
C THR A 236 -2.54 5.19 12.23
N GLN A 237 -2.97 4.30 13.12
CA GLN A 237 -4.38 3.95 13.27
C GLN A 237 -5.15 5.18 13.73
N ASP A 238 -6.27 5.48 13.06
CA ASP A 238 -7.09 6.67 13.28
C ASP A 238 -6.28 7.98 13.32
N LEU A 239 -5.19 8.07 12.55
CA LEU A 239 -4.34 9.26 12.47
C LEU A 239 -5.12 10.50 12.05
N ILE A 240 -6.11 10.32 11.17
CA ILE A 240 -7.05 11.37 10.77
C ILE A 240 -8.37 11.11 11.49
N ASP A 241 -8.44 11.65 12.69
CA ASP A 241 -9.58 11.61 13.61
C ASP A 241 -10.41 12.90 13.55
N GLU A 242 -11.39 13.06 14.44
CA GLU A 242 -12.24 14.24 14.54
C GLU A 242 -11.43 15.52 14.76
N LYS A 243 -10.37 15.46 15.60
CA LYS A 243 -9.48 16.61 15.84
C LYS A 243 -8.73 16.98 14.56
N ALA A 244 -8.19 15.99 13.85
CA ALA A 244 -7.49 16.20 12.60
C ALA A 244 -8.41 16.83 11.54
N PHE A 245 -9.64 16.34 11.37
CA PHE A 245 -10.63 16.95 10.48
C PHE A 245 -10.94 18.40 10.89
N SER A 246 -11.08 18.70 12.18
CA SER A 246 -11.37 20.06 12.66
C SER A 246 -10.24 21.07 12.35
N LEU A 247 -9.02 20.61 12.16
CA LEU A 247 -7.86 21.44 11.77
C LEU A 247 -7.77 21.67 10.26
N MET A 248 -8.40 20.84 9.46
CA MET A 248 -8.44 21.01 8.00
C MET A 248 -9.27 22.24 7.61
N LYS A 249 -8.94 22.83 6.48
CA LYS A 249 -9.71 23.98 5.95
C LYS A 249 -11.15 23.58 5.65
N PRO A 250 -12.15 24.41 5.98
CA PRO A 250 -13.51 24.21 5.49
C PRO A 250 -13.54 24.11 3.95
N GLY A 251 -14.21 23.08 3.43
CA GLY A 251 -14.27 22.81 2.00
C GLY A 251 -13.04 22.06 1.43
N SER A 252 -12.08 21.68 2.28
CA SER A 252 -10.95 20.83 1.84
C SER A 252 -11.40 19.41 1.47
N ARG A 253 -10.46 18.61 0.99
CA ARG A 253 -10.69 17.28 0.43
C ARG A 253 -9.72 16.27 1.04
N ILE A 254 -10.09 14.98 0.99
CA ILE A 254 -9.22 13.91 1.47
C ILE A 254 -9.16 12.76 0.45
N VAL A 255 -7.96 12.19 0.27
CA VAL A 255 -7.69 11.02 -0.57
C VAL A 255 -6.96 9.97 0.26
N ASN A 256 -7.44 8.73 0.27
CA ASN A 256 -6.79 7.62 0.96
C ASN A 256 -6.55 6.44 0.01
N THR A 257 -5.29 6.21 -0.32
CA THR A 257 -4.80 5.04 -1.06
C THR A 257 -3.81 4.21 -0.21
N ALA A 258 -3.77 4.43 1.09
CA ALA A 258 -2.88 3.75 2.04
C ALA A 258 -3.57 2.55 2.71
N ARG A 259 -4.30 2.79 3.80
CA ARG A 259 -5.12 1.82 4.54
C ARG A 259 -6.35 2.52 5.09
N GLY A 260 -7.51 1.83 5.07
CA GLY A 260 -8.78 2.41 5.57
C GLY A 260 -8.69 2.89 7.00
N GLN A 261 -8.09 2.08 7.87
CA GLN A 261 -7.95 2.36 9.31
C GLN A 261 -6.97 3.50 9.66
N VAL A 262 -6.33 4.15 8.69
CA VAL A 262 -5.58 5.39 8.93
C VAL A 262 -6.53 6.58 9.16
N VAL A 263 -7.77 6.45 8.69
CA VAL A 263 -8.85 7.44 8.86
C VAL A 263 -9.91 6.87 9.77
N ASN A 264 -10.32 7.62 10.78
CA ASN A 264 -11.50 7.29 11.56
C ASN A 264 -12.75 7.45 10.70
N GLU A 265 -13.44 6.36 10.40
CA GLU A 265 -14.55 6.34 9.43
C GLU A 265 -15.73 7.16 9.89
N ASP A 266 -16.09 7.11 11.18
CA ASP A 266 -17.21 7.90 11.73
C ASP A 266 -16.91 9.40 11.69
N ALA A 267 -15.69 9.80 12.02
CA ALA A 267 -15.25 11.18 11.95
C ALA A 267 -15.26 11.72 10.50
N LEU A 268 -14.84 10.89 9.53
CA LEU A 268 -14.91 11.23 8.11
C LEU A 268 -16.37 11.44 7.65
N ILE A 269 -17.25 10.52 8.01
CA ILE A 269 -18.69 10.62 7.69
C ILE A 269 -19.26 11.93 8.23
N HIS A 270 -19.00 12.24 9.50
CA HIS A 270 -19.48 13.48 10.13
C HIS A 270 -18.92 14.73 9.43
N ALA A 271 -17.63 14.74 9.09
CA ALA A 271 -16.99 15.85 8.38
C ALA A 271 -17.56 16.07 6.97
N LEU A 272 -17.94 14.99 6.26
CA LEU A 272 -18.59 15.05 4.95
C LEU A 272 -20.05 15.53 5.07
N GLU A 273 -20.83 15.02 6.03
CA GLU A 273 -22.23 15.42 6.26
C GLU A 273 -22.39 16.88 6.67
N SER A 274 -21.45 17.38 7.47
CA SER A 274 -21.42 18.80 7.85
C SER A 274 -20.95 19.72 6.73
N GLY A 275 -20.39 19.17 5.63
CA GLY A 275 -19.78 19.94 4.56
C GLY A 275 -18.42 20.56 4.91
N HIS A 276 -17.87 20.26 6.10
CA HIS A 276 -16.54 20.71 6.48
C HIS A 276 -15.48 20.13 5.52
N ILE A 277 -15.59 18.83 5.19
CA ILE A 277 -14.88 18.20 4.09
C ILE A 277 -15.81 18.14 2.89
N SER A 278 -15.40 18.74 1.78
CA SER A 278 -16.26 18.87 0.60
C SER A 278 -16.35 17.56 -0.21
N ALA A 279 -15.31 16.75 -0.23
CA ALA A 279 -15.29 15.48 -0.95
C ALA A 279 -14.19 14.54 -0.41
N ALA A 280 -14.40 13.24 -0.55
CA ALA A 280 -13.42 12.20 -0.24
C ALA A 280 -13.22 11.23 -1.41
N ALA A 281 -12.02 10.64 -1.52
CA ALA A 281 -11.76 9.53 -2.41
C ALA A 281 -10.99 8.43 -1.67
N LEU A 282 -11.53 7.22 -1.66
CA LEU A 282 -11.05 6.11 -0.87
C LEU A 282 -10.85 4.87 -1.77
N ASP A 283 -9.61 4.43 -1.91
CA ASP A 283 -9.30 3.13 -2.54
C ASP A 283 -9.34 2.00 -1.50
N VAL A 284 -9.22 2.36 -0.23
CA VAL A 284 -9.13 1.44 0.91
C VAL A 284 -10.23 1.74 1.93
N HIS A 285 -10.74 0.70 2.59
CA HIS A 285 -11.88 0.80 3.49
C HIS A 285 -11.53 0.29 4.89
N TYR A 286 -12.26 0.78 5.90
CA TYR A 286 -11.97 0.46 7.31
C TYR A 286 -12.07 -1.03 7.61
N ASN A 287 -13.10 -1.72 7.06
CA ASN A 287 -13.42 -3.13 7.29
C ASN A 287 -13.44 -3.95 5.99
N GLU A 288 -12.43 -3.82 5.13
CA GLU A 288 -12.36 -4.59 3.88
C GLU A 288 -12.64 -6.09 4.07
N PRO A 289 -13.40 -6.70 3.16
CA PRO A 289 -13.94 -6.18 1.88
C PRO A 289 -15.25 -5.40 2.03
N GLN A 290 -15.67 -5.05 3.22
CA GLN A 290 -16.89 -4.32 3.50
C GLN A 290 -16.68 -2.82 3.29
N VAL A 291 -17.51 -2.20 2.47
CA VAL A 291 -17.57 -0.73 2.29
C VAL A 291 -18.70 -0.17 3.14
N SER A 292 -18.47 0.94 3.82
CA SER A 292 -19.52 1.63 4.58
C SER A 292 -20.71 1.99 3.69
N PRO A 293 -21.92 1.50 3.97
CA PRO A 293 -23.12 1.88 3.20
C PRO A 293 -23.40 3.38 3.20
N LYS A 294 -22.98 4.06 4.28
CA LYS A 294 -23.12 5.51 4.42
C LYS A 294 -22.22 6.22 3.40
N LEU A 295 -20.93 5.89 3.36
CA LEU A 295 -20.00 6.47 2.38
C LEU A 295 -20.40 6.10 0.95
N ALA A 296 -20.88 4.87 0.71
CA ALA A 296 -21.33 4.41 -0.59
C ALA A 296 -22.56 5.17 -1.13
N SER A 297 -23.36 5.76 -0.24
CA SER A 297 -24.54 6.56 -0.61
C SER A 297 -24.22 8.03 -0.90
N MET A 298 -22.99 8.50 -0.63
CA MET A 298 -22.61 9.90 -0.81
C MET A 298 -22.09 10.16 -2.23
N GLU A 299 -22.69 11.11 -2.93
CA GLU A 299 -22.32 11.47 -4.31
C GLU A 299 -20.97 12.21 -4.40
N ASN A 300 -20.52 12.84 -3.31
CA ASN A 300 -19.22 13.50 -3.19
C ASN A 300 -18.09 12.57 -2.70
N VAL A 301 -18.34 11.25 -2.64
CA VAL A 301 -17.36 10.24 -2.26
C VAL A 301 -17.03 9.33 -3.44
N THR A 302 -15.75 9.29 -3.82
CA THR A 302 -15.21 8.36 -4.83
C THR A 302 -14.71 7.10 -4.12
N LEU A 303 -15.20 5.93 -4.52
CA LEU A 303 -14.83 4.64 -3.93
C LEU A 303 -14.28 3.70 -5.00
N THR A 304 -13.22 2.98 -4.67
CA THR A 304 -12.68 1.88 -5.47
C THR A 304 -12.39 0.67 -4.57
N THR A 305 -12.12 -0.48 -5.16
CA THR A 305 -12.08 -1.78 -4.46
C THR A 305 -10.66 -2.21 -4.14
N HIS A 306 -9.84 -1.32 -3.56
CA HIS A 306 -8.43 -1.53 -3.23
C HIS A 306 -7.62 -1.94 -4.47
N ILE A 307 -7.76 -1.15 -5.52
CA ILE A 307 -7.11 -1.38 -6.82
C ILE A 307 -5.94 -0.44 -7.10
N GLY A 308 -5.53 0.37 -6.14
CA GLY A 308 -4.44 1.34 -6.33
C GLY A 308 -3.18 0.71 -6.95
N GLY A 309 -2.79 -0.47 -6.49
CA GLY A 309 -1.71 -1.25 -7.08
C GLY A 309 -2.16 -2.24 -8.18
N GLY A 310 -3.41 -2.21 -8.60
CA GLY A 310 -4.05 -3.22 -9.44
C GLY A 310 -3.74 -3.13 -10.94
N ALA A 311 -2.49 -2.98 -11.33
CA ALA A 311 -2.03 -2.98 -12.71
C ALA A 311 -1.33 -4.29 -13.09
N LEU A 312 -1.36 -4.64 -14.38
CA LEU A 312 -0.62 -5.79 -14.90
C LEU A 312 0.89 -5.64 -14.68
N ASP A 313 1.41 -4.44 -14.93
CA ASP A 313 2.81 -4.09 -14.70
C ASP A 313 3.23 -4.33 -13.24
N THR A 314 2.37 -4.00 -12.30
CA THR A 314 2.60 -4.28 -10.87
C THR A 314 2.71 -5.77 -10.60
N ARG A 315 1.85 -6.60 -11.20
CA ARG A 315 1.91 -8.07 -11.05
C ARG A 315 3.23 -8.64 -11.59
N ILE A 316 3.64 -8.20 -12.77
CA ILE A 316 4.92 -8.57 -13.37
C ILE A 316 6.07 -8.19 -12.43
N ASN A 317 6.06 -6.96 -11.93
CA ASN A 317 7.09 -6.45 -11.05
C ASN A 317 7.12 -7.15 -9.68
N PHE A 318 5.99 -7.53 -9.10
CA PHE A 318 5.94 -8.27 -7.83
C PHE A 318 6.60 -9.64 -7.94
N GLU A 319 6.30 -10.41 -8.99
CA GLU A 319 6.97 -11.71 -9.21
C GLU A 319 8.49 -11.54 -9.27
N LEU A 320 8.95 -10.60 -10.09
CA LEU A 320 10.37 -10.36 -10.30
C LEU A 320 11.06 -9.85 -9.02
N ASN A 321 10.42 -8.91 -8.30
CA ASN A 321 10.95 -8.36 -7.06
C ASN A 321 11.11 -9.44 -5.98
N ALA A 322 10.11 -10.28 -5.77
CA ALA A 322 10.17 -11.34 -4.78
C ALA A 322 11.28 -12.37 -5.10
N MET A 323 11.43 -12.78 -6.36
CA MET A 323 12.51 -13.67 -6.77
C MET A 323 13.89 -13.05 -6.56
N LYS A 324 14.09 -11.80 -6.97
CA LYS A 324 15.36 -11.09 -6.80
C LYS A 324 15.74 -10.91 -5.33
N ASN A 325 14.77 -10.63 -4.45
CA ASN A 325 15.01 -10.54 -3.01
C ASN A 325 15.53 -11.87 -2.43
N ILE A 326 14.95 -13.02 -2.84
CA ILE A 326 15.42 -14.34 -2.39
C ILE A 326 16.81 -14.64 -2.92
N ILE A 327 17.08 -14.38 -4.21
CA ILE A 327 18.41 -14.58 -4.81
C ILE A 327 19.49 -13.76 -4.09
N GLN A 328 19.15 -12.54 -3.66
CA GLN A 328 20.08 -11.64 -2.97
C GLN A 328 20.43 -12.12 -1.56
N VAL A 329 19.53 -12.86 -0.91
CA VAL A 329 19.63 -13.22 0.51
C VAL A 329 20.10 -14.64 0.74
N VAL A 330 19.70 -15.60 -0.11
CA VAL A 330 19.91 -17.03 0.10
C VAL A 330 21.03 -17.55 -0.81
N GLY A 331 22.10 -18.04 -0.17
CA GLY A 331 23.25 -18.62 -0.84
C GLY A 331 23.02 -20.07 -1.30
N PRO A 332 24.01 -20.65 -2.00
CA PRO A 332 23.90 -21.98 -2.65
C PRO A 332 23.62 -23.15 -1.69
N ASN A 333 23.95 -23.00 -0.40
CA ASN A 333 23.72 -24.03 0.63
C ASN A 333 22.61 -23.60 1.61
N GLY A 334 21.79 -22.59 1.27
CA GLY A 334 20.74 -22.06 2.13
C GLY A 334 21.19 -21.10 3.22
N GLU A 335 22.47 -20.70 3.20
CA GLU A 335 23.04 -19.70 4.13
C GLU A 335 22.59 -18.27 3.80
N LEU A 336 22.65 -17.40 4.80
CA LEU A 336 22.42 -15.96 4.61
C LEU A 336 23.68 -15.34 3.97
N ILE A 337 23.53 -14.73 2.78
CA ILE A 337 24.65 -14.12 2.03
C ILE A 337 24.54 -12.61 1.89
N GLY A 338 23.38 -12.01 2.16
CA GLY A 338 23.20 -10.58 1.98
C GLY A 338 21.89 -10.05 2.54
N GLU A 339 21.61 -8.80 2.22
CA GLU A 339 20.41 -8.06 2.58
C GLU A 339 19.44 -8.05 1.37
N PRO A 340 18.12 -8.13 1.57
CA PRO A 340 17.17 -8.00 0.46
C PRO A 340 17.19 -6.60 -0.16
N LEU A 341 16.72 -6.50 -1.40
CA LEU A 341 16.61 -5.22 -2.12
C LEU A 341 15.57 -4.28 -1.50
N THR A 342 14.52 -4.84 -0.91
CA THR A 342 13.41 -4.10 -0.29
C THR A 342 13.15 -4.56 1.14
N PRO A 343 14.11 -4.38 2.07
CA PRO A 343 14.00 -4.81 3.45
C PRO A 343 13.02 -3.94 4.22
N VAL A 344 12.21 -4.58 5.07
CA VAL A 344 11.30 -3.87 5.99
C VAL A 344 11.85 -3.85 7.43
N ASN A 345 12.45 -4.95 7.86
CA ASN A 345 12.92 -5.14 9.24
C ASN A 345 14.43 -5.00 9.42
N ARG A 346 15.07 -4.09 8.67
CA ARG A 346 16.54 -3.84 8.71
C ARG A 346 17.08 -3.62 10.12
N GLN A 347 16.35 -2.85 10.94
CA GLN A 347 16.76 -2.50 12.30
C GLN A 347 17.00 -3.73 13.21
N ALA A 348 16.33 -4.86 12.95
CA ALA A 348 16.51 -6.09 13.73
C ALA A 348 17.87 -6.76 13.45
N PHE A 349 18.52 -6.43 12.33
CA PHE A 349 19.83 -6.96 11.94
C PHE A 349 20.98 -6.01 12.30
N GLU A 350 20.72 -4.71 12.35
CA GLU A 350 21.73 -3.69 12.75
C GLU A 350 22.06 -3.73 14.24
N ARG A 351 21.11 -4.12 15.11
CA ARG A 351 21.30 -4.19 16.57
C ARG A 351 22.12 -5.40 17.05
N SER A 352 22.63 -6.21 16.16
CA SER A 352 23.33 -7.47 16.48
C SER A 352 24.85 -7.39 16.24
N THR A 353 25.36 -6.21 15.88
CA THR A 353 26.79 -5.87 15.78
C THR A 353 27.18 -4.94 16.91
#